data_dc7915edca55bc824e36bdcacdb07311
#
_entry.id   dc7915edca55bc824e36bdcacdb07311
#
_cell.length_a   1.000
_cell.length_b   1.000
_cell.length_c   1.000
_cell.angle_alpha   90.00
_cell.angle_beta   90.00
_cell.angle_gamma   90.00
#
_symmetry.space_group_name_H-M   'P 1'
#
loop_
_entity.id
_entity.type
_entity.pdbx_description
1 polymer ?
#
loop_
_entity_poly.entity_id
_entity_poly.type
_entity_poly.pdbx_seq_one_letter_code
_entity_poly.pdbx_strand_id
1 'polypeptide(L)'
;MKTTIADEPGTRSSKMSPRRIRALLGKEFVQIIRDPSSIAIALVLPVFLILLIGYGLSLDAKEVPVAVVLENPTPDSTSVAGAFKLSDYFKVTEVTSMQEAVRLMQAQKVDGILRLSQDFDRQLASDGASVQSIVRGVDANRARFIQGYAHGALEQWTNQRAISQAAQSVGSARLQSRMWFNQAVDSHYFLVPGLVVLIMTLTGALLTALVMAREWEQGTLEALFVTPVRTGEILIGKTLPYFLLGMGGLLLTASAGRFLFHVPLKGSTLILAAVSALYLLVALGFGLLISSTTRNQFVAGQITIIATFLPAVFLSGFIFDLTSVPRAVRIISYLLPARYYVSLLQTIFLAGNVWSVIVPNSAVMLLMFLILFALTLRKTKKRLN
;
A
#
# COMPACT_ATOMS: atom_id res chain seq x y z
N MET A 1 -59.36 48.83 -1.46
CA MET A 1 -58.53 48.50 -2.64
C MET A 1 -57.43 47.58 -2.16
N LYS A 2 -57.65 46.26 -2.24
CA LYS A 2 -56.72 45.22 -1.81
C LYS A 2 -55.87 44.84 -3.01
N THR A 3 -54.59 45.18 -3.00
CA THR A 3 -53.65 44.76 -3.99
C THR A 3 -53.12 43.38 -3.59
N THR A 4 -53.60 42.33 -4.25
CA THR A 4 -53.12 40.96 -4.15
C THR A 4 -51.81 40.91 -4.90
N ILE A 5 -50.68 40.83 -4.18
CA ILE A 5 -49.40 40.48 -4.77
C ILE A 5 -49.40 38.95 -4.98
N ALA A 6 -49.55 38.56 -6.23
CA ALA A 6 -49.42 37.18 -6.64
C ALA A 6 -47.94 36.76 -6.48
N ASP A 7 -47.71 35.92 -5.50
CA ASP A 7 -46.47 35.21 -5.30
C ASP A 7 -46.41 34.08 -6.35
N GLU A 8 -45.78 34.33 -7.50
CA GLU A 8 -45.46 33.26 -8.45
C GLU A 8 -44.34 32.43 -7.84
N PRO A 9 -44.59 31.15 -7.54
CA PRO A 9 -43.50 30.23 -7.19
C PRO A 9 -42.69 29.95 -8.46
N GLY A 10 -41.57 30.67 -8.61
CA GLY A 10 -40.58 30.42 -9.66
C GLY A 10 -40.34 28.91 -9.79
N THR A 11 -40.73 28.33 -10.88
CA THR A 11 -40.55 26.94 -11.28
C THR A 11 -39.06 26.56 -11.10
N ARG A 12 -38.75 25.96 -9.95
CA ARG A 12 -37.42 25.36 -9.70
C ARG A 12 -37.16 24.37 -10.80
N SER A 13 -36.35 24.73 -11.80
CA SER A 13 -35.92 23.87 -12.86
C SER A 13 -35.52 22.52 -12.28
N SER A 14 -36.25 21.47 -12.63
CA SER A 14 -36.08 20.10 -12.11
C SER A 14 -34.79 19.42 -12.57
N LYS A 15 -34.01 20.02 -13.47
CA LYS A 15 -32.82 19.43 -14.10
C LYS A 15 -31.52 20.11 -13.66
N MET A 16 -30.44 19.34 -13.49
CA MET A 16 -29.07 19.85 -13.31
C MET A 16 -28.68 20.70 -14.52
N SER A 17 -28.05 21.86 -14.28
CA SER A 17 -27.64 22.76 -15.36
C SER A 17 -26.15 22.69 -15.62
N PRO A 18 -25.71 22.30 -16.84
CA PRO A 18 -24.29 22.25 -17.18
C PRO A 18 -23.59 23.62 -17.09
N ARG A 19 -24.33 24.71 -17.31
CA ARG A 19 -23.81 26.08 -17.16
C ARG A 19 -23.41 26.39 -15.71
N ARG A 20 -24.23 25.99 -14.73
CA ARG A 20 -23.94 26.19 -13.30
C ARG A 20 -22.76 25.35 -12.84
N ILE A 21 -22.68 24.07 -13.29
CA ILE A 21 -21.55 23.20 -12.99
C ILE A 21 -20.26 23.80 -13.57
N ARG A 22 -20.25 24.26 -14.82
CA ARG A 22 -19.07 24.88 -15.43
C ARG A 22 -18.60 26.14 -14.70
N ALA A 23 -19.53 26.99 -14.24
CA ALA A 23 -19.19 28.18 -13.44
C ALA A 23 -18.56 27.80 -12.08
N LEU A 24 -19.11 26.77 -11.41
CA LEU A 24 -18.54 26.24 -10.17
C LEU A 24 -17.13 25.65 -10.40
N LEU A 25 -16.96 24.84 -11.44
CA LEU A 25 -15.67 24.29 -11.80
C LEU A 25 -14.61 25.37 -12.05
N GLY A 26 -14.97 26.42 -12.80
CA GLY A 26 -14.06 27.55 -13.06
C GLY A 26 -13.62 28.24 -11.77
N LYS A 27 -14.57 28.49 -10.85
CA LYS A 27 -14.27 29.07 -9.53
C LYS A 27 -13.32 28.17 -8.75
N GLU A 28 -13.60 26.87 -8.66
CA GLU A 28 -12.79 25.93 -7.89
C GLU A 28 -11.38 25.75 -8.49
N PHE A 29 -11.22 25.71 -9.81
CA PHE A 29 -9.89 25.67 -10.45
C PHE A 29 -9.05 26.89 -10.09
N VAL A 30 -9.63 28.10 -10.16
CA VAL A 30 -8.92 29.32 -9.76
C VAL A 30 -8.56 29.28 -8.27
N GLN A 31 -9.44 28.76 -7.44
CA GLN A 31 -9.21 28.62 -6.00
C GLN A 31 -8.05 27.63 -5.72
N ILE A 32 -7.99 26.48 -6.41
CA ILE A 32 -6.89 25.49 -6.28
C ILE A 32 -5.54 26.11 -6.64
N ILE A 33 -5.47 26.83 -7.78
CA ILE A 33 -4.21 27.45 -8.23
C ILE A 33 -3.70 28.50 -7.22
N ARG A 34 -4.61 29.15 -6.51
CA ARG A 34 -4.29 30.16 -5.49
C ARG A 34 -4.15 29.59 -4.07
N ASP A 35 -4.42 28.31 -3.87
CA ASP A 35 -4.30 27.62 -2.59
C ASP A 35 -3.06 26.71 -2.54
N PRO A 36 -1.93 27.18 -2.03
CA PRO A 36 -0.70 26.38 -1.95
C PRO A 36 -0.88 25.15 -1.07
N SER A 37 -1.81 25.16 -0.11
CA SER A 37 -2.04 24.00 0.76
C SER A 37 -2.67 22.82 0.03
N SER A 38 -3.63 23.06 -0.86
CA SER A 38 -4.22 22.02 -1.70
C SER A 38 -3.19 21.41 -2.67
N ILE A 39 -2.34 22.26 -3.28
CA ILE A 39 -1.26 21.80 -4.15
C ILE A 39 -0.23 20.99 -3.36
N ALA A 40 0.15 21.46 -2.17
CA ALA A 40 1.10 20.74 -1.31
C ALA A 40 0.58 19.36 -0.92
N ILE A 41 -0.68 19.25 -0.50
CA ILE A 41 -1.29 17.97 -0.11
C ILE A 41 -1.43 17.03 -1.31
N ALA A 42 -1.77 17.54 -2.48
CA ALA A 42 -2.06 16.69 -3.64
C ALA A 42 -0.81 16.27 -4.44
N LEU A 43 0.22 17.09 -4.51
CA LEU A 43 1.38 16.85 -5.35
C LEU A 43 2.68 16.71 -4.55
N VAL A 44 2.95 17.61 -3.59
CA VAL A 44 4.20 17.60 -2.83
C VAL A 44 4.21 16.47 -1.81
N LEU A 45 3.13 16.31 -1.04
CA LEU A 45 3.03 15.26 -0.01
C LEU A 45 3.15 13.85 -0.59
N PRO A 46 2.47 13.48 -1.71
CA PRO A 46 2.66 12.20 -2.38
C PRO A 46 4.12 11.91 -2.76
N VAL A 47 4.78 12.87 -3.40
CA VAL A 47 6.18 12.71 -3.80
C VAL A 47 7.09 12.60 -2.58
N PHE A 48 6.88 13.45 -1.58
CA PHE A 48 7.63 13.40 -0.33
C PHE A 48 7.48 12.04 0.38
N LEU A 49 6.24 11.55 0.51
CA LEU A 49 5.98 10.28 1.19
C LEU A 49 6.55 9.08 0.43
N ILE A 50 6.43 9.04 -0.90
CA ILE A 50 6.97 7.91 -1.66
C ILE A 50 8.51 7.92 -1.64
N LEU A 51 9.16 9.08 -1.63
CA LEU A 51 10.61 9.18 -1.48
C LEU A 51 11.04 8.82 -0.05
N LEU A 52 10.40 9.42 0.96
CA LEU A 52 10.75 9.19 2.36
C LEU A 52 10.60 7.71 2.74
N ILE A 53 9.45 7.11 2.41
CA ILE A 53 9.15 5.74 2.80
C ILE A 53 9.82 4.74 1.84
N GLY A 54 9.85 5.04 0.53
CA GLY A 54 10.44 4.17 -0.47
C GLY A 54 11.96 4.00 -0.31
N TYR A 55 12.68 5.07 0.07
CA TYR A 55 14.11 4.98 0.38
C TYR A 55 14.39 4.71 1.85
N GLY A 56 13.52 5.17 2.77
CA GLY A 56 13.71 5.03 4.20
C GLY A 56 13.32 3.66 4.76
N LEU A 57 12.38 2.97 4.12
CA LEU A 57 11.94 1.63 4.48
C LEU A 57 12.47 0.62 3.46
N SER A 58 13.70 0.15 3.63
CA SER A 58 14.16 -1.06 2.97
C SER A 58 13.73 -2.25 3.83
N LEU A 59 12.79 -3.05 3.32
CA LEU A 59 12.48 -4.35 3.90
C LEU A 59 13.47 -5.41 3.40
N ASP A 60 14.34 -5.08 2.44
CA ASP A 60 15.38 -5.97 1.96
C ASP A 60 16.50 -6.01 2.98
N ALA A 61 16.58 -7.09 3.68
CA ALA A 61 17.75 -7.41 4.50
C ALA A 61 18.90 -7.87 3.56
N LYS A 62 19.50 -6.92 2.83
CA LYS A 62 20.75 -7.19 2.09
C LYS A 62 21.90 -7.22 3.08
N GLU A 63 22.87 -8.13 2.83
CA GLU A 63 24.07 -8.28 3.65
C GLU A 63 23.77 -8.50 5.15
N VAL A 64 22.74 -9.34 5.46
CA VAL A 64 22.42 -9.64 6.86
C VAL A 64 23.61 -10.33 7.50
N PRO A 65 24.18 -9.78 8.58
CA PRO A 65 25.31 -10.41 9.25
C PRO A 65 24.87 -11.71 9.93
N VAL A 66 25.40 -12.83 9.48
CA VAL A 66 25.14 -14.17 10.06
C VAL A 66 26.45 -14.87 10.39
N ALA A 67 26.47 -15.60 11.50
CA ALA A 67 27.56 -16.50 11.82
C ALA A 67 27.27 -17.90 11.30
N VAL A 68 28.16 -18.45 10.48
CA VAL A 68 28.09 -19.85 10.05
C VAL A 68 29.05 -20.66 10.92
N VAL A 69 28.49 -21.57 11.73
CA VAL A 69 29.25 -22.42 12.64
C VAL A 69 29.58 -23.74 11.93
N LEU A 70 30.87 -23.93 11.69
CA LEU A 70 31.43 -25.17 11.12
C LEU A 70 32.15 -25.94 12.24
N GLU A 71 31.41 -26.79 12.96
CA GLU A 71 31.99 -27.60 14.06
C GLU A 71 33.00 -28.62 13.55
N ASN A 72 32.80 -29.12 12.34
CA ASN A 72 33.74 -30.02 11.65
C ASN A 72 33.83 -29.57 10.18
N PRO A 73 34.90 -28.85 9.78
CA PRO A 73 35.10 -28.40 8.41
C PRO A 73 35.39 -29.57 7.47
N THR A 74 34.42 -29.98 6.69
CA THR A 74 34.53 -31.01 5.65
C THR A 74 34.30 -30.37 4.27
N PRO A 75 34.60 -30.99 3.17
CA PRO A 75 34.32 -30.47 1.83
C PRO A 75 32.85 -30.13 1.63
N ASP A 76 31.93 -30.96 2.13
CA ASP A 76 30.48 -30.74 2.02
C ASP A 76 30.00 -29.60 2.91
N SER A 77 30.39 -29.56 4.20
CA SER A 77 30.02 -28.48 5.12
C SER A 77 30.59 -27.13 4.68
N THR A 78 31.81 -27.11 4.14
CA THR A 78 32.42 -25.88 3.58
C THR A 78 31.73 -25.44 2.30
N SER A 79 31.26 -26.38 1.47
CA SER A 79 30.48 -26.06 0.27
C SER A 79 29.14 -25.43 0.60
N VAL A 80 28.44 -25.89 1.66
CA VAL A 80 27.20 -25.24 2.18
C VAL A 80 27.50 -23.83 2.71
N ALA A 81 28.57 -23.66 3.50
CA ALA A 81 28.97 -22.33 3.97
C ALA A 81 29.31 -21.40 2.80
N GLY A 82 29.93 -21.91 1.75
CA GLY A 82 30.17 -21.21 0.50
C GLY A 82 28.89 -20.74 -0.18
N ALA A 83 27.84 -21.57 -0.19
CA ALA A 83 26.55 -21.21 -0.76
C ALA A 83 25.89 -20.04 0.00
N PHE A 84 26.01 -20.01 1.33
CA PHE A 84 25.56 -18.85 2.11
C PHE A 84 26.41 -17.60 1.85
N LYS A 85 27.72 -17.74 1.67
CA LYS A 85 28.65 -16.62 1.42
C LYS A 85 28.49 -16.03 0.01
N LEU A 86 28.10 -16.82 -0.97
CA LEU A 86 27.84 -16.40 -2.34
C LEU A 86 26.42 -15.78 -2.48
N SER A 87 25.59 -15.89 -1.46
CA SER A 87 24.27 -15.28 -1.45
C SER A 87 24.38 -13.78 -1.19
N ASP A 88 23.80 -12.95 -2.05
CA ASP A 88 23.75 -11.47 -1.91
C ASP A 88 23.03 -11.01 -0.63
N TYR A 89 22.34 -11.92 0.06
CA TYR A 89 21.53 -11.62 1.24
C TYR A 89 22.31 -11.72 2.54
N PHE A 90 23.47 -12.42 2.57
CA PHE A 90 24.21 -12.69 3.78
C PHE A 90 25.61 -12.10 3.78
N LYS A 91 25.96 -11.45 4.88
CA LYS A 91 27.34 -11.18 5.24
C LYS A 91 27.82 -12.26 6.21
N VAL A 92 28.44 -13.30 5.68
CA VAL A 92 28.83 -14.48 6.45
C VAL A 92 30.11 -14.23 7.25
N THR A 93 30.05 -14.54 8.56
CA THR A 93 31.22 -14.68 9.44
C THR A 93 31.35 -16.15 9.79
N GLU A 94 32.40 -16.82 9.30
CA GLU A 94 32.66 -18.23 9.61
C GLU A 94 33.29 -18.32 11.01
N VAL A 95 32.77 -19.24 11.83
CA VAL A 95 33.27 -19.54 13.18
C VAL A 95 33.25 -21.04 13.39
N THR A 96 34.17 -21.54 14.22
CA THR A 96 34.31 -22.98 14.48
C THR A 96 33.61 -23.42 15.76
N SER A 97 33.12 -22.49 16.55
CA SER A 97 32.54 -22.78 17.86
C SER A 97 31.20 -22.06 18.05
N MET A 98 30.22 -22.79 18.57
CA MET A 98 28.92 -22.22 18.92
C MET A 98 29.04 -21.12 19.97
N GLN A 99 30.00 -21.22 20.90
CA GLN A 99 30.23 -20.20 21.94
C GLN A 99 30.63 -18.85 21.32
N GLU A 100 31.48 -18.88 20.31
CA GLU A 100 31.88 -17.68 19.57
C GLU A 100 30.72 -17.06 18.82
N ALA A 101 29.93 -17.86 18.12
CA ALA A 101 28.74 -17.40 17.42
C ALA A 101 27.73 -16.72 18.38
N VAL A 102 27.49 -17.31 19.55
CA VAL A 102 26.62 -16.73 20.59
C VAL A 102 27.19 -15.42 21.10
N ARG A 103 28.50 -15.30 21.33
CA ARG A 103 29.14 -14.03 21.72
C ARG A 103 28.92 -12.94 20.65
N LEU A 104 29.08 -13.27 19.39
CA LEU A 104 28.83 -12.36 18.28
C LEU A 104 27.36 -11.90 18.24
N MET A 105 26.43 -12.79 18.49
CA MET A 105 25.00 -12.49 18.54
C MET A 105 24.66 -11.61 19.76
N GLN A 106 25.22 -11.88 20.93
CA GLN A 106 25.04 -11.05 22.12
C GLN A 106 25.66 -9.65 21.96
N ALA A 107 26.81 -9.59 21.27
CA ALA A 107 27.46 -8.31 20.92
C ALA A 107 26.78 -7.58 19.76
N GLN A 108 25.63 -8.08 19.26
CA GLN A 108 24.85 -7.54 18.12
C GLN A 108 25.67 -7.39 16.82
N LYS A 109 26.71 -8.17 16.65
CA LYS A 109 27.52 -8.22 15.42
C LYS A 109 26.91 -9.12 14.36
N VAL A 110 26.08 -10.09 14.75
CA VAL A 110 25.32 -10.98 13.86
C VAL A 110 23.86 -11.06 14.32
N ASP A 111 22.96 -11.21 13.34
CA ASP A 111 21.50 -11.30 13.57
C ASP A 111 20.99 -12.75 13.51
N GLY A 112 21.81 -13.66 13.02
CA GLY A 112 21.51 -15.08 12.95
C GLY A 112 22.74 -15.96 13.04
N ILE A 113 22.51 -17.21 13.43
CA ILE A 113 23.54 -18.27 13.47
C ILE A 113 23.00 -19.43 12.62
N LEU A 114 23.79 -19.89 11.67
CA LEU A 114 23.55 -21.07 10.87
C LEU A 114 24.57 -22.12 11.30
N ARG A 115 24.10 -23.17 12.01
CA ARG A 115 24.96 -24.20 12.56
C ARG A 115 24.91 -25.47 11.72
N LEU A 116 26.07 -25.91 11.28
CA LEU A 116 26.29 -27.23 10.71
C LEU A 116 26.89 -28.13 11.81
N SER A 117 26.20 -29.23 12.13
CA SER A 117 26.61 -30.14 13.20
C SER A 117 27.85 -30.92 12.82
N GLN A 118 28.57 -31.48 13.82
CA GLN A 118 29.73 -32.35 13.57
C GLN A 118 29.43 -33.57 12.71
N ASP A 119 28.20 -34.08 12.76
CA ASP A 119 27.72 -35.23 12.02
C ASP A 119 27.04 -34.88 10.69
N PHE A 120 27.18 -33.62 10.20
CA PHE A 120 26.51 -33.15 9.00
C PHE A 120 26.70 -34.06 7.80
N ASP A 121 27.93 -34.51 7.54
CA ASP A 121 28.24 -35.38 6.39
C ASP A 121 27.64 -36.77 6.52
N ARG A 122 27.60 -37.34 7.74
CA ARG A 122 26.91 -38.61 8.00
C ARG A 122 25.42 -38.51 7.77
N GLN A 123 24.83 -37.45 8.26
CA GLN A 123 23.40 -37.16 8.05
C GLN A 123 23.09 -36.92 6.57
N LEU A 124 24.00 -36.26 5.86
CA LEU A 124 23.86 -36.00 4.42
C LEU A 124 23.92 -37.29 3.59
N ALA A 125 24.74 -38.23 4.00
CA ALA A 125 24.84 -39.59 3.36
C ALA A 125 23.61 -40.46 3.64
N SER A 126 22.86 -40.21 4.73
CA SER A 126 21.63 -40.91 5.13
C SER A 126 20.34 -40.18 4.77
N ASP A 127 20.37 -39.18 3.88
CA ASP A 127 19.24 -38.37 3.43
C ASP A 127 18.52 -37.54 4.54
N GLY A 128 19.22 -37.19 5.63
CA GLY A 128 18.64 -36.52 6.79
C GLY A 128 19.42 -35.30 7.32
N ALA A 129 20.34 -34.71 6.54
CA ALA A 129 21.13 -33.58 7.01
C ALA A 129 20.28 -32.33 7.28
N SER A 130 20.50 -31.69 8.45
CA SER A 130 19.83 -30.48 8.85
C SER A 130 20.81 -29.36 9.18
N VAL A 131 20.47 -28.15 8.76
CA VAL A 131 21.14 -26.90 9.19
C VAL A 131 20.28 -26.22 10.23
N GLN A 132 20.80 -26.03 11.43
CA GLN A 132 20.10 -25.35 12.50
C GLN A 132 20.20 -23.84 12.29
N SER A 133 19.05 -23.16 12.16
CA SER A 133 18.97 -21.69 12.09
C SER A 133 18.53 -21.14 13.44
N ILE A 134 19.35 -20.30 14.07
CA ILE A 134 19.05 -19.58 15.31
C ILE A 134 19.06 -18.09 14.98
N VAL A 135 17.92 -17.44 15.17
CA VAL A 135 17.73 -16.02 14.81
C VAL A 135 17.39 -15.18 16.03
N ARG A 136 17.77 -13.92 16.00
CA ARG A 136 17.44 -12.97 17.07
C ARG A 136 15.96 -12.56 16.93
N GLY A 137 15.13 -12.95 17.88
CA GLY A 137 13.68 -12.75 17.86
C GLY A 137 13.19 -11.34 18.17
N VAL A 138 14.08 -10.36 18.39
CA VAL A 138 13.71 -8.96 18.67
C VAL A 138 13.04 -8.31 17.45
N ASP A 139 13.48 -8.66 16.24
CA ASP A 139 12.85 -8.26 14.98
C ASP A 139 12.30 -9.50 14.27
N ALA A 140 10.98 -9.70 14.40
CA ALA A 140 10.30 -10.86 13.82
C ALA A 140 10.35 -10.91 12.29
N ASN A 141 10.37 -9.74 11.62
CA ASN A 141 10.46 -9.68 10.17
C ASN A 141 11.86 -10.09 9.71
N ARG A 142 12.88 -9.53 10.33
CA ARG A 142 14.29 -9.85 10.03
C ARG A 142 14.59 -11.33 10.29
N ALA A 143 14.04 -11.88 11.38
CA ALA A 143 14.14 -13.30 11.67
C ALA A 143 13.54 -14.20 10.57
N ARG A 144 12.35 -13.85 10.06
CA ARG A 144 11.69 -14.57 8.94
C ARG A 144 12.50 -14.47 7.65
N PHE A 145 13.08 -13.30 7.35
CA PHE A 145 13.92 -13.13 6.17
C PHE A 145 15.16 -13.99 6.24
N ILE A 146 15.86 -14.03 7.38
CA ILE A 146 17.04 -14.89 7.56
C ILE A 146 16.68 -16.35 7.32
N GLN A 147 15.58 -16.83 7.89
CA GLN A 147 15.10 -18.20 7.70
C GLN A 147 14.74 -18.48 6.24
N GLY A 148 14.01 -17.57 5.58
CA GLY A 148 13.63 -17.71 4.17
C GLY A 148 14.83 -17.73 3.22
N TYR A 149 15.79 -16.84 3.43
CA TYR A 149 17.01 -16.77 2.62
C TYR A 149 17.93 -17.97 2.87
N ALA A 150 18.04 -18.41 4.14
CA ALA A 150 18.81 -19.61 4.47
C ALA A 150 18.22 -20.87 3.80
N HIS A 151 16.89 -20.97 3.80
CA HIS A 151 16.20 -22.08 3.11
C HIS A 151 16.43 -22.01 1.59
N GLY A 152 16.29 -20.84 0.97
CA GLY A 152 16.54 -20.67 -0.47
C GLY A 152 17.99 -20.98 -0.88
N ALA A 153 18.97 -20.53 -0.09
CA ALA A 153 20.38 -20.81 -0.35
C ALA A 153 20.70 -22.32 -0.21
N LEU A 154 20.10 -22.98 0.78
CA LEU A 154 20.24 -24.41 0.99
C LEU A 154 19.57 -25.23 -0.12
N GLU A 155 18.37 -24.82 -0.57
CA GLU A 155 17.71 -25.45 -1.72
C GLU A 155 18.54 -25.30 -3.00
N GLN A 156 19.11 -24.12 -3.24
CA GLN A 156 19.97 -23.90 -4.39
C GLN A 156 21.22 -24.78 -4.36
N TRP A 157 21.84 -24.91 -3.19
CA TRP A 157 23.00 -25.82 -3.00
C TRP A 157 22.62 -27.27 -3.22
N THR A 158 21.50 -27.75 -2.64
CA THR A 158 21.02 -29.13 -2.84
C THR A 158 20.72 -29.42 -4.30
N ASN A 159 20.12 -28.48 -5.02
CA ASN A 159 19.86 -28.60 -6.45
C ASN A 159 21.16 -28.68 -7.27
N GLN A 160 22.15 -27.81 -6.96
CA GLN A 160 23.47 -27.89 -7.65
C GLN A 160 24.20 -29.18 -7.38
N ARG A 161 24.14 -29.68 -6.13
CA ARG A 161 24.73 -30.97 -5.78
C ARG A 161 24.05 -32.14 -6.52
N ALA A 162 22.73 -32.16 -6.58
CA ALA A 162 21.95 -33.13 -7.32
C ALA A 162 22.32 -33.14 -8.82
N ILE A 163 22.58 -31.94 -9.40
CA ILE A 163 23.05 -31.84 -10.80
C ILE A 163 24.43 -32.48 -10.98
N SER A 164 25.38 -32.19 -10.08
CA SER A 164 26.74 -32.72 -10.17
C SER A 164 26.80 -34.20 -9.91
N GLN A 165 25.93 -34.76 -9.05
CA GLN A 165 25.80 -36.18 -8.79
C GLN A 165 24.95 -36.93 -9.84
N ALA A 166 23.89 -36.28 -10.41
CA ALA A 166 23.06 -36.87 -11.46
C ALA A 166 23.78 -37.01 -12.81
N ALA A 167 24.91 -36.34 -12.99
CA ALA A 167 25.80 -36.65 -14.12
C ALA A 167 26.32 -38.10 -14.08
N GLN A 168 26.14 -38.81 -12.96
CA GLN A 168 26.52 -40.24 -12.77
C GLN A 168 25.32 -41.20 -12.62
N SER A 169 24.07 -40.71 -12.57
CA SER A 169 22.88 -41.58 -12.43
C SER A 169 21.71 -41.13 -13.29
N VAL A 170 21.18 -42.03 -14.11
CA VAL A 170 20.01 -41.84 -14.96
C VAL A 170 18.75 -41.92 -14.08
N GLY A 171 17.96 -40.82 -14.00
CA GLY A 171 16.58 -40.85 -13.55
C GLY A 171 16.30 -40.31 -12.14
N SER A 172 16.66 -39.08 -11.85
CA SER A 172 16.15 -38.36 -10.64
C SER A 172 15.08 -37.37 -10.98
N ALA A 173 13.92 -37.43 -10.27
CA ALA A 173 12.90 -36.40 -10.32
C ALA A 173 13.46 -35.13 -9.66
N ARG A 174 13.39 -33.99 -10.37
CA ARG A 174 13.93 -32.70 -9.95
C ARG A 174 12.82 -31.82 -9.50
N LEU A 175 12.86 -31.34 -8.25
CA LEU A 175 12.00 -30.26 -7.78
C LEU A 175 12.61 -28.94 -8.27
N GLN A 176 11.95 -28.29 -9.25
CA GLN A 176 12.32 -26.96 -9.70
C GLN A 176 11.48 -25.93 -8.95
N SER A 177 12.03 -25.37 -7.89
CA SER A 177 11.41 -24.26 -7.15
C SER A 177 11.40 -23.00 -8.03
N ARG A 178 10.21 -22.45 -8.29
CA ARG A 178 10.05 -21.24 -9.09
C ARG A 178 9.20 -20.23 -8.33
N MET A 179 9.79 -19.13 -7.92
CA MET A 179 9.02 -18.01 -7.36
C MET A 179 8.25 -17.31 -8.46
N TRP A 180 6.93 -17.17 -8.26
CA TRP A 180 6.05 -16.47 -9.16
C TRP A 180 5.90 -15.00 -8.70
N PHE A 181 5.82 -14.08 -9.66
CA PHE A 181 5.53 -12.65 -9.47
C PHE A 181 6.67 -11.75 -8.96
N ASN A 182 7.54 -12.21 -8.05
CA ASN A 182 8.70 -11.46 -7.57
C ASN A 182 9.93 -12.37 -7.53
N GLN A 183 10.52 -12.65 -8.69
CA GLN A 183 11.69 -13.54 -8.79
C GLN A 183 12.95 -12.94 -8.15
N ALA A 184 13.04 -11.60 -8.12
CA ALA A 184 14.16 -10.89 -7.51
C ALA A 184 14.04 -10.76 -5.98
N VAL A 185 12.91 -11.20 -5.39
CA VAL A 185 12.59 -11.01 -3.95
C VAL A 185 12.80 -9.55 -3.51
N ASP A 186 12.57 -8.59 -4.41
CA ASP A 186 12.73 -7.16 -4.15
C ASP A 186 11.53 -6.64 -3.36
N SER A 187 11.78 -6.09 -2.18
CA SER A 187 10.74 -5.54 -1.30
C SER A 187 9.99 -4.37 -1.91
N HIS A 188 10.62 -3.61 -2.81
CA HIS A 188 9.98 -2.48 -3.48
C HIS A 188 8.76 -2.92 -4.31
N TYR A 189 8.77 -4.15 -4.84
CA TYR A 189 7.65 -4.68 -5.62
C TYR A 189 6.37 -4.86 -4.79
N PHE A 190 6.54 -5.13 -3.51
CA PHE A 190 5.42 -5.18 -2.56
C PHE A 190 5.15 -3.81 -1.93
N LEU A 191 6.20 -3.09 -1.56
CA LEU A 191 6.15 -1.84 -0.80
C LEU A 191 5.49 -0.72 -1.61
N VAL A 192 5.93 -0.50 -2.86
CA VAL A 192 5.49 0.63 -3.68
C VAL A 192 3.99 0.61 -3.99
N PRO A 193 3.37 -0.50 -4.44
CA PRO A 193 1.92 -0.53 -4.62
C PRO A 193 1.16 -0.22 -3.34
N GLY A 194 1.62 -0.73 -2.20
CA GLY A 194 1.02 -0.44 -0.89
C GLY A 194 1.16 1.02 -0.48
N LEU A 195 2.32 1.64 -0.73
CA LEU A 195 2.54 3.06 -0.47
C LEU A 195 1.61 3.93 -1.32
N VAL A 196 1.42 3.61 -2.59
CA VAL A 196 0.45 4.32 -3.45
C VAL A 196 -0.93 4.30 -2.82
N VAL A 197 -1.38 3.17 -2.26
CA VAL A 197 -2.67 3.10 -1.56
C VAL A 197 -2.73 4.04 -0.37
N LEU A 198 -1.71 4.03 0.49
CA LEU A 198 -1.66 4.89 1.68
C LEU A 198 -1.63 6.37 1.32
N ILE A 199 -0.81 6.73 0.34
CA ILE A 199 -0.69 8.10 -0.16
C ILE A 199 -2.02 8.57 -0.74
N MET A 200 -2.65 7.77 -1.60
CA MET A 200 -3.94 8.12 -2.21
C MET A 200 -5.08 8.19 -1.18
N THR A 201 -5.04 7.36 -0.13
CA THR A 201 -5.98 7.43 0.99
C THR A 201 -5.86 8.77 1.71
N LEU A 202 -4.63 9.11 2.11
CA LEU A 202 -4.35 10.33 2.87
C LEU A 202 -4.68 11.57 2.05
N THR A 203 -4.13 11.66 0.85
CA THR A 203 -4.32 12.84 -0.01
C THR A 203 -5.76 13.01 -0.45
N GLY A 204 -6.42 11.94 -0.92
CA GLY A 204 -7.81 12.01 -1.37
C GLY A 204 -8.75 12.45 -0.25
N ALA A 205 -8.67 11.84 0.91
CA ALA A 205 -9.54 12.17 2.03
C ALA A 205 -9.25 13.58 2.61
N LEU A 206 -7.97 13.95 2.78
CA LEU A 206 -7.59 15.28 3.31
C LEU A 206 -7.97 16.41 2.37
N LEU A 207 -7.80 16.26 1.05
CA LEU A 207 -8.13 17.30 0.09
C LEU A 207 -9.56 17.80 0.26
N THR A 208 -10.52 16.89 0.25
CA THR A 208 -11.93 17.29 0.37
C THR A 208 -12.34 17.61 1.80
N ALA A 209 -11.76 16.94 2.80
CA ALA A 209 -12.06 17.22 4.20
C ALA A 209 -11.66 18.63 4.60
N LEU A 210 -10.42 19.03 4.30
CA LEU A 210 -9.90 20.35 4.70
C LEU A 210 -10.54 21.48 3.90
N VAL A 211 -10.69 21.31 2.59
CA VAL A 211 -11.24 22.37 1.74
C VAL A 211 -12.71 22.64 2.05
N MET A 212 -13.51 21.57 2.18
CA MET A 212 -14.92 21.70 2.46
C MET A 212 -15.17 22.24 3.89
N ALA A 213 -14.35 21.81 4.87
CA ALA A 213 -14.44 22.32 6.23
C ALA A 213 -14.04 23.80 6.31
N ARG A 214 -13.03 24.24 5.54
CA ARG A 214 -12.65 25.66 5.44
C ARG A 214 -13.81 26.54 4.93
N GLU A 215 -14.54 26.04 3.94
CA GLU A 215 -15.68 26.77 3.40
C GLU A 215 -16.87 26.84 4.36
N TRP A 216 -17.03 25.81 5.21
CA TRP A 216 -17.98 25.90 6.33
C TRP A 216 -17.56 26.97 7.35
N GLU A 217 -16.28 26.99 7.75
CA GLU A 217 -15.76 27.97 8.72
C GLU A 217 -15.87 29.42 8.19
N GLN A 218 -15.64 29.61 6.89
CA GLN A 218 -15.72 30.95 6.27
C GLN A 218 -17.13 31.37 5.88
N GLY A 219 -18.16 30.51 6.07
CA GLY A 219 -19.53 30.81 5.69
C GLY A 219 -19.79 30.87 4.16
N THR A 220 -18.76 30.58 3.35
CA THR A 220 -18.87 30.64 1.88
C THR A 220 -19.80 29.60 1.32
N LEU A 221 -19.92 28.46 1.99
CA LEU A 221 -20.85 27.38 1.62
C LEU A 221 -22.32 27.81 1.87
N GLU A 222 -22.58 28.55 2.95
CA GLU A 222 -23.89 29.08 3.26
C GLU A 222 -24.33 30.09 2.20
N ALA A 223 -23.41 30.94 1.75
CA ALA A 223 -23.66 31.88 0.65
C ALA A 223 -24.01 31.12 -0.66
N LEU A 224 -23.43 29.97 -0.92
CA LEU A 224 -23.80 29.12 -2.06
C LEU A 224 -25.21 28.52 -1.92
N PHE A 225 -25.66 28.25 -0.71
CA PHE A 225 -27.01 27.70 -0.48
C PHE A 225 -28.14 28.69 -0.78
N VAL A 226 -27.87 29.99 -0.69
CA VAL A 226 -28.82 31.03 -1.08
C VAL A 226 -28.99 31.11 -2.60
N THR A 227 -28.00 30.64 -3.36
CA THR A 227 -28.06 30.61 -4.83
C THR A 227 -28.98 29.50 -5.34
N PRO A 228 -29.51 29.59 -6.59
CA PRO A 228 -30.36 28.53 -7.19
C PRO A 228 -29.60 27.26 -7.58
N VAL A 229 -28.38 27.06 -7.05
CA VAL A 229 -27.54 25.88 -7.29
C VAL A 229 -28.01 24.70 -6.42
N ARG A 230 -28.02 23.48 -6.95
CA ARG A 230 -28.40 22.27 -6.22
C ARG A 230 -27.22 21.71 -5.44
N THR A 231 -27.50 21.01 -4.33
CA THR A 231 -26.47 20.32 -3.53
C THR A 231 -25.62 19.37 -4.36
N GLY A 232 -26.24 18.61 -5.29
CA GLY A 232 -25.50 17.72 -6.20
C GLY A 232 -24.58 18.47 -7.17
N GLU A 233 -24.99 19.65 -7.67
CA GLU A 233 -24.14 20.49 -8.53
C GLU A 233 -22.95 21.06 -7.75
N ILE A 234 -23.14 21.41 -6.47
CA ILE A 234 -22.08 21.87 -5.56
C ILE A 234 -21.07 20.73 -5.33
N LEU A 235 -21.56 19.53 -4.97
CA LEU A 235 -20.69 18.39 -4.69
C LEU A 235 -19.88 17.99 -5.93
N ILE A 236 -20.50 17.89 -7.11
CA ILE A 236 -19.78 17.57 -8.35
C ILE A 236 -18.81 18.68 -8.71
N GLY A 237 -19.22 19.94 -8.63
CA GLY A 237 -18.38 21.10 -8.93
C GLY A 237 -17.13 21.16 -8.05
N LYS A 238 -17.24 20.71 -6.80
CA LYS A 238 -16.10 20.63 -5.87
C LYS A 238 -15.28 19.37 -6.03
N THR A 239 -15.92 18.21 -6.15
CA THR A 239 -15.20 16.94 -6.21
C THR A 239 -14.33 16.83 -7.47
N LEU A 240 -14.82 17.29 -8.63
CA LEU A 240 -14.13 17.07 -9.90
C LEU A 240 -12.75 17.76 -10.00
N PRO A 241 -12.55 19.04 -9.60
CA PRO A 241 -11.22 19.66 -9.63
C PRO A 241 -10.22 18.97 -8.68
N TYR A 242 -10.65 18.60 -7.47
CA TYR A 242 -9.78 17.87 -6.51
C TYR A 242 -9.52 16.44 -6.94
N PHE A 243 -10.46 15.83 -7.65
CA PHE A 243 -10.25 14.53 -8.30
C PHE A 243 -9.13 14.62 -9.36
N LEU A 244 -9.16 15.61 -10.23
CA LEU A 244 -8.11 15.82 -11.24
C LEU A 244 -6.76 16.11 -10.59
N LEU A 245 -6.74 16.90 -9.54
CA LEU A 245 -5.54 17.21 -8.77
C LEU A 245 -4.98 15.94 -8.09
N GLY A 246 -5.83 15.11 -7.48
CA GLY A 246 -5.44 13.83 -6.88
C GLY A 246 -4.96 12.80 -7.90
N MET A 247 -5.55 12.78 -9.11
CA MET A 247 -5.03 11.96 -10.23
C MET A 247 -3.65 12.41 -10.68
N GLY A 248 -3.34 13.72 -10.59
CA GLY A 248 -1.98 14.25 -10.77
C GLY A 248 -1.01 13.67 -9.75
N GLY A 249 -1.39 13.62 -8.47
CA GLY A 249 -0.62 12.96 -7.41
C GLY A 249 -0.40 11.47 -7.65
N LEU A 250 -1.42 10.76 -8.12
CA LEU A 250 -1.29 9.36 -8.55
C LEU A 250 -0.26 9.20 -9.67
N LEU A 251 -0.34 10.03 -10.70
CA LEU A 251 0.59 9.98 -11.83
C LEU A 251 2.03 10.16 -11.36
N LEU A 252 2.27 11.11 -10.45
CA LEU A 252 3.60 11.34 -9.86
C LEU A 252 4.08 10.15 -9.05
N THR A 253 3.25 9.58 -8.17
CA THR A 253 3.63 8.44 -7.34
C THR A 253 3.82 7.16 -8.15
N ALA A 254 2.95 6.88 -9.12
CA ALA A 254 3.08 5.72 -10.01
C ALA A 254 4.32 5.85 -10.91
N SER A 255 4.61 7.04 -11.40
CA SER A 255 5.83 7.33 -12.17
C SER A 255 7.09 7.15 -11.31
N ALA A 256 7.09 7.67 -10.08
CA ALA A 256 8.18 7.45 -9.13
C ALA A 256 8.38 5.96 -8.85
N GLY A 257 7.32 5.20 -8.62
CA GLY A 257 7.36 3.75 -8.43
C GLY A 257 8.04 3.02 -9.60
N ARG A 258 7.72 3.43 -10.83
CA ARG A 258 8.27 2.82 -12.04
C ARG A 258 9.71 3.24 -12.33
N PHE A 259 10.03 4.55 -12.26
CA PHE A 259 11.32 5.08 -12.72
C PHE A 259 12.38 5.15 -11.63
N LEU A 260 12.00 5.40 -10.35
CA LEU A 260 12.96 5.46 -9.25
C LEU A 260 13.15 4.07 -8.60
N PHE A 261 12.06 3.33 -8.37
CA PHE A 261 12.09 2.05 -7.67
C PHE A 261 12.04 0.84 -8.60
N HIS A 262 12.01 1.06 -9.92
CA HIS A 262 12.04 0.03 -10.96
C HIS A 262 10.97 -1.05 -10.79
N VAL A 263 9.83 -0.71 -10.16
CA VAL A 263 8.73 -1.65 -9.93
C VAL A 263 8.06 -1.98 -11.28
N PRO A 264 7.96 -3.26 -11.66
CA PRO A 264 7.35 -3.64 -12.92
C PRO A 264 5.84 -3.37 -12.89
N LEU A 265 5.31 -2.80 -13.95
CA LEU A 265 3.88 -2.71 -14.20
C LEU A 265 3.52 -3.74 -15.28
N LYS A 266 3.07 -4.93 -14.86
CA LYS A 266 2.68 -6.00 -15.79
C LYS A 266 1.27 -5.84 -16.35
N GLY A 267 0.41 -5.09 -15.67
CA GLY A 267 -0.93 -4.78 -16.09
C GLY A 267 -1.03 -3.54 -16.97
N SER A 268 -2.22 -3.27 -17.47
CA SER A 268 -2.53 -2.09 -18.27
C SER A 268 -2.54 -0.81 -17.43
N THR A 269 -1.85 0.24 -17.89
CA THR A 269 -1.89 1.58 -17.28
C THR A 269 -3.29 2.17 -17.25
N LEU A 270 -4.13 1.85 -18.24
CA LEU A 270 -5.50 2.32 -18.31
C LEU A 270 -6.36 1.70 -17.21
N ILE A 271 -6.17 0.39 -16.93
CA ILE A 271 -6.87 -0.28 -15.84
C ILE A 271 -6.38 0.26 -14.49
N LEU A 272 -5.08 0.47 -14.35
CA LEU A 272 -4.51 1.12 -13.16
C LEU A 272 -5.16 2.48 -12.92
N ALA A 273 -5.23 3.32 -13.95
CA ALA A 273 -5.85 4.65 -13.86
C ALA A 273 -7.34 4.56 -13.51
N ALA A 274 -8.10 3.65 -14.13
CA ALA A 274 -9.53 3.49 -13.88
C ALA A 274 -9.84 3.02 -12.44
N VAL A 275 -9.10 2.03 -11.95
CA VAL A 275 -9.24 1.52 -10.59
C VAL A 275 -8.83 2.56 -9.55
N SER A 276 -7.74 3.28 -9.82
CA SER A 276 -7.27 4.35 -8.94
C SER A 276 -8.21 5.56 -8.95
N ALA A 277 -8.80 5.88 -10.09
CA ALA A 277 -9.85 6.90 -10.21
C ALA A 277 -11.06 6.54 -9.34
N LEU A 278 -11.51 5.30 -9.40
CA LEU A 278 -12.60 4.81 -8.57
C LEU A 278 -12.26 4.88 -7.08
N TYR A 279 -11.05 4.46 -6.70
CA TYR A 279 -10.59 4.56 -5.32
C TYR A 279 -10.51 6.01 -4.83
N LEU A 280 -9.97 6.90 -5.65
CA LEU A 280 -9.87 8.32 -5.32
C LEU A 280 -11.25 8.94 -5.09
N LEU A 281 -12.26 8.58 -5.88
CA LEU A 281 -13.64 9.01 -5.66
C LEU A 281 -14.19 8.54 -4.29
N VAL A 282 -13.85 7.31 -3.86
CA VAL A 282 -14.20 6.81 -2.53
C VAL A 282 -13.51 7.64 -1.44
N ALA A 283 -12.20 7.89 -1.58
CA ALA A 283 -11.41 8.65 -0.62
C ALA A 283 -11.91 10.10 -0.50
N LEU A 284 -12.17 10.78 -1.63
CA LEU A 284 -12.79 12.11 -1.67
C LEU A 284 -14.17 12.10 -0.99
N GLY A 285 -14.96 11.04 -1.20
CA GLY A 285 -16.28 10.85 -0.58
C GLY A 285 -16.20 10.76 0.94
N PHE A 286 -15.20 10.08 1.49
CA PHE A 286 -14.95 10.06 2.95
C PHE A 286 -14.62 11.45 3.49
N GLY A 287 -13.73 12.20 2.83
CA GLY A 287 -13.40 13.56 3.23
C GLY A 287 -14.61 14.49 3.22
N LEU A 288 -15.44 14.43 2.18
CA LEU A 288 -16.69 15.18 2.10
C LEU A 288 -17.66 14.83 3.24
N LEU A 289 -17.82 13.55 3.56
CA LEU A 289 -18.71 13.09 4.63
C LEU A 289 -18.23 13.58 6.00
N ILE A 290 -16.92 13.47 6.27
CA ILE A 290 -16.30 13.94 7.53
C ILE A 290 -16.49 15.44 7.67
N SER A 291 -16.13 16.21 6.66
CA SER A 291 -16.20 17.66 6.66
C SER A 291 -17.64 18.20 6.84
N SER A 292 -18.61 17.54 6.19
CA SER A 292 -20.02 17.92 6.34
C SER A 292 -20.56 17.71 7.77
N THR A 293 -19.85 16.93 8.58
CA THR A 293 -20.23 16.62 9.96
C THR A 293 -19.48 17.52 10.95
N THR A 294 -18.20 17.79 10.72
CA THR A 294 -17.32 18.50 11.66
C THR A 294 -17.41 20.01 11.54
N ARG A 295 -17.59 20.53 10.32
CA ARG A 295 -17.66 21.96 9.98
C ARG A 295 -16.45 22.79 10.47
N ASN A 296 -15.39 22.16 10.92
CA ASN A 296 -14.16 22.77 11.42
C ASN A 296 -12.97 22.12 10.74
N GLN A 297 -12.07 22.92 10.17
CA GLN A 297 -10.94 22.45 9.36
C GLN A 297 -9.95 21.60 10.17
N PHE A 298 -9.61 22.03 11.38
CA PHE A 298 -8.66 21.32 12.23
C PHE A 298 -9.21 19.96 12.66
N VAL A 299 -10.46 19.93 13.13
CA VAL A 299 -11.14 18.69 13.54
C VAL A 299 -11.37 17.75 12.36
N ALA A 300 -11.74 18.29 11.19
CA ALA A 300 -11.91 17.51 9.97
C ALA A 300 -10.62 16.81 9.57
N GLY A 301 -9.48 17.52 9.62
CA GLY A 301 -8.16 16.93 9.33
C GLY A 301 -7.79 15.80 10.28
N GLN A 302 -7.96 16.01 11.59
CA GLN A 302 -7.67 14.99 12.60
C GLN A 302 -8.54 13.75 12.43
N ILE A 303 -9.87 13.93 12.32
CA ILE A 303 -10.80 12.80 12.13
C ILE A 303 -10.49 12.07 10.83
N THR A 304 -10.13 12.77 9.76
CA THR A 304 -9.76 12.15 8.49
C THR A 304 -8.56 11.23 8.64
N ILE A 305 -7.50 11.68 9.30
CA ILE A 305 -6.32 10.85 9.54
C ILE A 305 -6.68 9.61 10.37
N ILE A 306 -7.42 9.81 11.46
CA ILE A 306 -7.78 8.70 12.37
C ILE A 306 -8.77 7.73 11.73
N ALA A 307 -9.76 8.22 10.98
CA ALA A 307 -10.83 7.38 10.44
C ALA A 307 -10.50 6.75 9.08
N THR A 308 -9.58 7.31 8.29
CA THR A 308 -9.27 6.79 6.94
C THR A 308 -7.84 6.28 6.84
N PHE A 309 -6.85 7.10 7.18
CA PHE A 309 -5.45 6.77 6.99
C PHE A 309 -4.97 5.70 7.98
N LEU A 310 -5.25 5.86 9.26
CA LEU A 310 -4.79 4.92 10.28
C LEU A 310 -5.35 3.50 10.05
N PRO A 311 -6.66 3.30 9.79
CA PRO A 311 -7.17 1.99 9.41
C PRO A 311 -6.60 1.48 8.08
N ALA A 312 -6.33 2.34 7.10
CA ALA A 312 -5.68 1.92 5.85
C ALA A 312 -4.28 1.36 6.09
N VAL A 313 -3.50 1.96 7.00
CA VAL A 313 -2.17 1.46 7.37
C VAL A 313 -2.24 0.06 8.00
N PHE A 314 -3.11 -0.14 8.98
CA PHE A 314 -3.12 -1.37 9.79
C PHE A 314 -4.03 -2.49 9.26
N LEU A 315 -5.12 -2.14 8.57
CA LEU A 315 -6.20 -3.09 8.23
C LEU A 315 -6.40 -3.28 6.72
N SER A 316 -5.54 -2.71 5.87
CA SER A 316 -5.63 -2.90 4.41
C SER A 316 -5.04 -4.22 3.93
N GLY A 317 -4.23 -4.87 4.74
CA GLY A 317 -3.44 -6.04 4.33
C GLY A 317 -2.08 -5.67 3.72
N PHE A 318 -1.70 -4.38 3.79
CA PHE A 318 -0.40 -3.93 3.28
C PHE A 318 0.74 -4.24 4.25
N ILE A 319 0.65 -3.80 5.52
CA ILE A 319 1.72 -4.02 6.51
C ILE A 319 1.54 -5.36 7.21
N PHE A 320 0.31 -5.69 7.58
CA PHE A 320 -0.01 -6.92 8.30
C PHE A 320 -0.86 -7.85 7.44
N ASP A 321 -0.47 -9.12 7.39
CA ASP A 321 -1.26 -10.14 6.72
C ASP A 321 -2.60 -10.33 7.45
N LEU A 322 -3.70 -10.11 6.73
CA LEU A 322 -5.07 -10.24 7.24
C LEU A 322 -5.45 -11.68 7.60
N THR A 323 -4.67 -12.67 7.20
CA THR A 323 -4.88 -14.06 7.61
C THR A 323 -4.42 -14.30 9.05
N SER A 324 -3.44 -13.53 9.51
CA SER A 324 -2.81 -13.64 10.83
C SER A 324 -3.52 -12.84 11.93
N VAL A 325 -4.50 -11.96 11.57
CA VAL A 325 -5.22 -11.15 12.55
C VAL A 325 -6.47 -11.84 13.08
N PRO A 326 -6.95 -11.48 14.31
CA PRO A 326 -8.20 -12.01 14.88
C PRO A 326 -9.41 -11.81 13.96
N ARG A 327 -10.38 -12.72 14.01
CA ARG A 327 -11.58 -12.70 13.15
C ARG A 327 -12.34 -11.37 13.21
N ALA A 328 -12.47 -10.76 14.38
CA ALA A 328 -13.15 -9.47 14.55
C ALA A 328 -12.47 -8.35 13.74
N VAL A 329 -11.14 -8.27 13.79
CA VAL A 329 -10.34 -7.29 13.03
C VAL A 329 -10.47 -7.54 11.53
N ARG A 330 -10.48 -8.81 11.10
CA ARG A 330 -10.68 -9.19 9.70
C ARG A 330 -12.06 -8.76 9.18
N ILE A 331 -13.12 -8.88 10.00
CA ILE A 331 -14.46 -8.43 9.61
C ILE A 331 -14.48 -6.90 9.43
N ILE A 332 -13.86 -6.14 10.33
CA ILE A 332 -13.77 -4.68 10.22
C ILE A 332 -13.02 -4.28 8.93
N SER A 333 -11.99 -5.01 8.55
CA SER A 333 -11.21 -4.70 7.34
C SER A 333 -12.02 -4.77 6.05
N TYR A 334 -13.13 -5.52 5.99
CA TYR A 334 -14.03 -5.54 4.83
C TYR A 334 -14.77 -4.22 4.61
N LEU A 335 -14.88 -3.36 5.63
CA LEU A 335 -15.50 -2.03 5.52
C LEU A 335 -14.53 -0.99 4.95
N LEU A 336 -13.24 -1.34 4.80
CA LEU A 336 -12.21 -0.40 4.37
C LEU A 336 -11.94 -0.51 2.87
N PRO A 337 -12.11 0.56 2.10
CA PRO A 337 -11.82 0.54 0.66
C PRO A 337 -10.35 0.29 0.35
N ALA A 338 -9.43 0.69 1.25
CA ALA A 338 -7.99 0.49 1.10
C ALA A 338 -7.63 -1.00 0.94
N ARG A 339 -8.34 -1.92 1.61
CA ARG A 339 -8.14 -3.37 1.48
C ARG A 339 -8.30 -3.84 0.03
N TYR A 340 -9.37 -3.43 -0.62
CA TYR A 340 -9.66 -3.80 -2.02
C TYR A 340 -8.67 -3.16 -2.96
N TYR A 341 -8.29 -1.92 -2.70
CA TYR A 341 -7.35 -1.19 -3.54
C TYR A 341 -5.92 -1.73 -3.44
N VAL A 342 -5.45 -2.15 -2.25
CA VAL A 342 -4.16 -2.86 -2.08
C VAL A 342 -4.13 -4.12 -2.94
N SER A 343 -5.16 -4.97 -2.85
CA SER A 343 -5.27 -6.19 -3.65
C SER A 343 -5.24 -5.91 -5.15
N LEU A 344 -5.93 -4.86 -5.59
CA LEU A 344 -5.97 -4.44 -6.99
C LEU A 344 -4.61 -3.95 -7.48
N LEU A 345 -3.95 -3.07 -6.73
CA LEU A 345 -2.65 -2.54 -7.13
C LEU A 345 -1.58 -3.62 -7.16
N GLN A 346 -1.48 -4.46 -6.14
CA GLN A 346 -0.54 -5.58 -6.12
C GLN A 346 -0.77 -6.52 -7.32
N THR A 347 -2.04 -6.81 -7.63
CA THR A 347 -2.37 -7.65 -8.80
C THR A 347 -1.95 -6.99 -10.10
N ILE A 348 -2.30 -5.73 -10.33
CA ILE A 348 -2.01 -5.01 -11.57
C ILE A 348 -0.50 -4.81 -11.76
N PHE A 349 0.23 -4.48 -10.69
CA PHE A 349 1.68 -4.30 -10.77
C PHE A 349 2.42 -5.61 -11.00
N LEU A 350 2.06 -6.69 -10.27
CA LEU A 350 2.87 -7.92 -10.21
C LEU A 350 2.34 -9.07 -11.06
N ALA A 351 1.02 -9.24 -11.14
CA ALA A 351 0.38 -10.37 -11.83
C ALA A 351 -0.18 -9.98 -13.21
N GLY A 352 -0.46 -8.70 -13.44
CA GLY A 352 -1.09 -8.22 -14.66
C GLY A 352 -2.61 -8.06 -14.53
N ASN A 353 -3.34 -8.20 -15.63
CA ASN A 353 -4.78 -7.97 -15.68
C ASN A 353 -5.56 -9.23 -15.29
N VAL A 354 -5.63 -9.55 -14.02
CA VAL A 354 -6.40 -10.69 -13.49
C VAL A 354 -7.84 -10.27 -13.23
N TRP A 355 -8.73 -10.49 -14.19
CA TRP A 355 -10.13 -10.04 -14.15
C TRP A 355 -10.93 -10.63 -13.00
N SER A 356 -10.64 -11.87 -12.57
CA SER A 356 -11.29 -12.50 -11.42
C SER A 356 -11.04 -11.78 -10.09
N VAL A 357 -9.99 -10.97 -10.00
CA VAL A 357 -9.67 -10.11 -8.86
C VAL A 357 -10.13 -8.67 -9.10
N ILE A 358 -9.95 -8.16 -10.32
CA ILE A 358 -10.23 -6.76 -10.66
C ILE A 358 -11.73 -6.47 -10.57
N VAL A 359 -12.58 -7.30 -11.16
CA VAL A 359 -14.02 -7.03 -11.23
C VAL A 359 -14.68 -7.01 -9.85
N PRO A 360 -14.54 -8.04 -8.99
CA PRO A 360 -15.24 -8.04 -7.70
C PRO A 360 -14.75 -6.93 -6.76
N ASN A 361 -13.44 -6.68 -6.69
CA ASN A 361 -12.90 -5.63 -5.83
C ASN A 361 -13.34 -4.22 -6.30
N SER A 362 -13.35 -3.98 -7.62
CA SER A 362 -13.85 -2.72 -8.19
C SER A 362 -15.35 -2.54 -7.96
N ALA A 363 -16.14 -3.61 -8.05
CA ALA A 363 -17.57 -3.55 -7.78
C ALA A 363 -17.86 -3.16 -6.32
N VAL A 364 -17.12 -3.70 -5.36
CA VAL A 364 -17.25 -3.32 -3.95
C VAL A 364 -16.88 -1.85 -3.74
N MET A 365 -15.78 -1.38 -4.33
CA MET A 365 -15.40 0.03 -4.24
C MET A 365 -16.44 0.96 -4.88
N LEU A 366 -17.04 0.57 -6.01
CA LEU A 366 -18.12 1.33 -6.64
C LEU A 366 -19.34 1.42 -5.72
N LEU A 367 -19.72 0.31 -5.08
CA LEU A 367 -20.81 0.29 -4.10
C LEU A 367 -20.50 1.22 -2.91
N MET A 368 -19.28 1.18 -2.38
CA MET A 368 -18.85 2.08 -1.31
C MET A 368 -18.92 3.55 -1.73
N PHE A 369 -18.48 3.88 -2.94
CA PHE A 369 -18.61 5.23 -3.48
C PHE A 369 -20.05 5.69 -3.55
N LEU A 370 -20.94 4.86 -4.08
CA LEU A 370 -22.38 5.21 -4.20
C LEU A 370 -23.03 5.44 -2.83
N ILE A 371 -22.68 4.61 -1.83
CA ILE A 371 -23.18 4.75 -0.46
C ILE A 371 -22.67 6.08 0.14
N LEU A 372 -21.36 6.35 0.05
CA LEU A 372 -20.77 7.57 0.59
C LEU A 372 -21.34 8.82 -0.08
N PHE A 373 -21.49 8.81 -1.39
CA PHE A 373 -22.06 9.90 -2.14
C PHE A 373 -23.53 10.17 -1.74
N ALA A 374 -24.32 9.11 -1.60
CA ALA A 374 -25.72 9.20 -1.15
C ALA A 374 -25.82 9.74 0.29
N LEU A 375 -24.94 9.29 1.20
CA LEU A 375 -24.88 9.79 2.58
C LEU A 375 -24.48 11.26 2.64
N THR A 376 -23.49 11.66 1.84
CA THR A 376 -23.05 13.05 1.75
C THR A 376 -24.18 13.95 1.22
N LEU A 377 -24.89 13.53 0.16
CA LEU A 377 -26.06 14.24 -0.35
C LEU A 377 -27.15 14.43 0.69
N ARG A 378 -27.40 13.40 1.51
CA ARG A 378 -28.42 13.47 2.59
C ARG A 378 -28.01 14.42 3.72
N LYS A 379 -26.72 14.43 4.09
CA LYS A 379 -26.21 15.29 5.18
C LYS A 379 -26.03 16.74 4.76
N THR A 380 -25.64 16.99 3.52
CA THR A 380 -25.48 18.35 2.96
C THR A 380 -26.83 18.90 2.50
N LYS A 381 -27.84 18.92 3.39
CA LYS A 381 -29.13 19.57 3.09
C LYS A 381 -28.99 21.10 3.20
N LYS A 382 -29.61 21.81 2.24
CA LYS A 382 -29.82 23.26 2.33
C LYS A 382 -30.79 23.55 3.51
N ARG A 383 -30.28 23.65 4.73
CA ARG A 383 -31.00 24.23 5.89
C ARG A 383 -30.19 25.39 6.38
N LEU A 384 -30.75 26.60 6.23
CA LEU A 384 -30.37 27.75 7.01
C LEU A 384 -30.99 27.49 8.40
N ASN A 385 -30.16 27.23 9.41
CA ASN A 385 -30.58 27.27 10.80
C ASN A 385 -30.37 28.71 11.29
#